data_4a79fabee282449b2800d9dec1c9d9de
#
_entry.id   4a79fabee282449b2800d9dec1c9d9de
#
_cell.length_a   1.000
_cell.length_b   1.000
_cell.length_c   1.000
_cell.angle_alpha   90.00
_cell.angle_beta   90.00
_cell.angle_gamma   90.00
#
_symmetry.space_group_name_H-M   'P 1'
#
loop_
_entity.id
_entity.type
_entity.pdbx_description
1 polymer ?
#
loop_
_entity_poly.entity_id
_entity_poly.type
_entity_poly.pdbx_seq_one_letter_code
_entity_poly.pdbx_strand_id
1 'polypeptide(L)'
;MNIMIKIKTSYFYQIRNFTPNLIPVSTCLRDPDWYRPPQGEEYYRDKRGIVCGLRYEPLIVQSQGTHYCPCENKNILQGNCPTIQEYRQLLETVDFDKMIKAFEFCLNKFNKDTIVLIVYEAPNNLCSERIALQNYFCSHGINCKELNYPI
;
A
#
# COMPACT_ATOMS: atom_id res chain seq x y z
N MET A 1 20.47 -15.04 8.51
CA MET A 1 20.21 -14.98 7.08
C MET A 1 19.07 -14.01 6.80
N ASN A 2 19.27 -13.07 5.91
CA ASN A 2 18.27 -12.09 5.57
C ASN A 2 17.37 -12.61 4.46
N ILE A 3 16.09 -12.76 4.76
CA ILE A 3 15.11 -13.10 3.75
C ILE A 3 14.64 -11.78 3.16
N MET A 4 14.86 -11.63 1.86
CA MET A 4 14.43 -10.43 1.16
C MET A 4 12.95 -10.55 0.84
N ILE A 5 12.13 -9.85 1.61
CA ILE A 5 10.71 -9.72 1.29
C ILE A 5 10.55 -8.73 0.13
N LYS A 6 9.65 -9.04 -0.78
CA LYS A 6 9.34 -8.16 -1.90
C LYS A 6 8.14 -7.31 -1.57
N ILE A 7 8.33 -6.00 -1.62
CA ILE A 7 7.27 -5.03 -1.36
C ILE A 7 7.28 -4.01 -2.48
N LYS A 8 6.12 -3.76 -3.07
CA LYS A 8 5.94 -2.78 -4.13
C LYS A 8 4.74 -1.91 -3.82
N THR A 9 4.55 -0.86 -4.58
CA THR A 9 3.36 -0.01 -4.48
C THR A 9 2.56 -0.10 -5.78
N SER A 10 1.25 0.09 -5.67
CA SER A 10 0.37 0.19 -6.81
C SER A 10 -0.91 0.92 -6.36
N TYR A 11 -1.98 0.84 -7.14
CA TYR A 11 -3.23 1.49 -6.79
C TYR A 11 -4.41 0.61 -7.19
N PHE A 12 -5.59 0.92 -6.63
CA PHE A 12 -6.73 0.02 -6.75
C PHE A 12 -7.08 -0.33 -8.19
N TYR A 13 -7.01 0.64 -9.09
CA TYR A 13 -7.35 0.40 -10.49
C TYR A 13 -6.51 -0.72 -11.11
N GLN A 14 -5.27 -0.88 -10.70
CA GLN A 14 -4.35 -1.86 -11.27
C GLN A 14 -4.53 -3.27 -10.71
N ILE A 15 -5.30 -3.45 -9.66
CA ILE A 15 -5.50 -4.80 -9.09
C ILE A 15 -6.09 -5.74 -10.15
N ARG A 16 -6.88 -5.21 -11.07
CA ARG A 16 -7.44 -6.00 -12.18
C ARG A 16 -6.36 -6.68 -13.03
N ASN A 17 -5.15 -6.12 -13.01
CA ASN A 17 -4.03 -6.62 -13.82
C ASN A 17 -3.03 -7.43 -13.00
N PHE A 18 -3.29 -7.65 -11.72
CA PHE A 18 -2.36 -8.39 -10.86
C PHE A 18 -2.30 -9.85 -11.25
N THR A 19 -1.10 -10.41 -11.16
CA THR A 19 -0.91 -11.87 -11.24
C THR A 19 -1.17 -12.48 -9.87
N PRO A 20 -1.52 -13.79 -9.80
CA PRO A 20 -1.90 -14.42 -8.54
C PRO A 20 -0.81 -14.44 -7.45
N ASN A 21 0.46 -14.22 -7.80
CA ASN A 21 1.55 -14.21 -6.83
C ASN A 21 1.60 -12.92 -6.00
N LEU A 22 0.81 -11.91 -6.34
CA LEU A 22 0.80 -10.62 -5.67
C LEU A 22 -0.32 -10.57 -4.63
N ILE A 23 -0.03 -9.94 -3.48
CA ILE A 23 -1.06 -9.68 -2.47
C ILE A 23 -1.22 -8.18 -2.31
N PRO A 24 -2.38 -7.61 -2.67
CA PRO A 24 -2.67 -6.21 -2.38
C PRO A 24 -2.94 -6.03 -0.88
N VAL A 25 -2.39 -4.96 -0.31
CA VAL A 25 -2.63 -4.55 1.08
C VAL A 25 -2.93 -3.06 1.07
N SER A 26 -4.14 -2.70 1.48
CA SER A 26 -4.57 -1.31 1.44
C SER A 26 -3.89 -0.48 2.52
N THR A 27 -3.52 0.75 2.16
CA THR A 27 -3.03 1.77 3.09
C THR A 27 -4.00 2.96 3.13
N CYS A 28 -5.17 2.82 2.54
CA CYS A 28 -6.16 3.89 2.42
C CYS A 28 -7.11 3.90 3.60
N LEU A 29 -7.58 5.08 3.96
CA LEU A 29 -8.55 5.22 5.04
C LEU A 29 -9.85 4.51 4.70
N ARG A 30 -10.29 4.59 3.44
CA ARG A 30 -11.52 3.97 2.97
C ARG A 30 -11.27 3.26 1.65
N ASP A 31 -11.59 1.97 1.61
CA ASP A 31 -11.41 1.15 0.43
C ASP A 31 -12.65 1.20 -0.47
N PRO A 32 -12.48 0.95 -1.78
CA PRO A 32 -13.63 0.76 -2.66
C PRO A 32 -14.49 -0.42 -2.20
N ASP A 33 -15.78 -0.35 -2.46
CA ASP A 33 -16.71 -1.39 -2.02
C ASP A 33 -16.31 -2.77 -2.55
N TRP A 34 -15.87 -2.84 -3.81
CA TRP A 34 -15.51 -4.12 -4.42
C TRP A 34 -14.28 -4.77 -3.78
N TYR A 35 -13.43 -3.97 -3.12
CA TYR A 35 -12.24 -4.49 -2.44
C TYR A 35 -12.57 -5.05 -1.06
N ARG A 36 -13.65 -4.59 -0.46
CA ARG A 36 -14.01 -4.99 0.91
C ARG A 36 -14.48 -6.43 0.94
N PRO A 37 -14.05 -7.20 1.95
CA PRO A 37 -14.55 -8.57 2.09
C PRO A 37 -15.99 -8.57 2.58
N PRO A 38 -16.70 -9.70 2.45
CA PRO A 38 -18.02 -9.85 3.04
C PRO A 38 -17.97 -9.60 4.54
N GLN A 39 -19.10 -9.18 5.12
CA GLN A 39 -19.18 -8.86 6.54
C GLN A 39 -18.72 -10.06 7.38
N GLY A 40 -17.83 -9.79 8.34
CA GLY A 40 -17.28 -10.83 9.21
C GLY A 40 -16.06 -11.54 8.66
N GLU A 41 -15.68 -11.25 7.44
CA GLU A 41 -14.48 -11.83 6.82
C GLU A 41 -13.35 -10.82 6.78
N GLU A 42 -12.12 -11.32 6.80
CA GLU A 42 -10.94 -10.44 6.72
C GLU A 42 -10.47 -10.27 5.28
N TYR A 43 -10.84 -11.18 4.39
CA TYR A 43 -10.44 -11.16 2.98
C TYR A 43 -11.41 -11.99 2.16
N TYR A 44 -11.30 -11.89 0.84
CA TYR A 44 -11.97 -12.81 -0.08
C TYR A 44 -11.04 -13.07 -1.27
N ARG A 45 -11.27 -14.16 -1.99
CA ARG A 45 -10.52 -14.45 -3.20
C ARG A 45 -11.39 -14.13 -4.41
N ASP A 46 -10.83 -13.40 -5.38
CA ASP A 46 -11.55 -13.16 -6.62
C ASP A 46 -11.42 -14.38 -7.54
N LYS A 47 -11.98 -14.28 -8.74
CA LYS A 47 -12.01 -15.41 -9.70
C LYS A 47 -10.61 -15.85 -10.13
N ARG A 48 -9.62 -14.97 -10.04
CA ARG A 48 -8.24 -15.26 -10.43
C ARG A 48 -7.40 -15.79 -9.29
N GLY A 49 -7.96 -15.85 -8.09
CA GLY A 49 -7.22 -16.25 -6.90
C GLY A 49 -6.50 -15.09 -6.21
N ILE A 50 -6.80 -13.84 -6.56
CA ILE A 50 -6.24 -12.67 -5.87
C ILE A 50 -6.93 -12.53 -4.52
N VAL A 51 -6.13 -12.40 -3.47
CA VAL A 51 -6.63 -12.18 -2.11
C VAL A 51 -6.90 -10.69 -1.94
N CYS A 52 -8.16 -10.31 -1.81
CA CYS A 52 -8.59 -8.91 -1.70
C CYS A 52 -9.13 -8.64 -0.29
N GLY A 53 -9.06 -7.38 0.13
CA GLY A 53 -9.62 -6.94 1.40
C GLY A 53 -8.61 -6.71 2.50
N LEU A 54 -7.38 -7.16 2.33
CA LEU A 54 -6.36 -7.01 3.36
C LEU A 54 -5.95 -5.56 3.53
N ARG A 55 -5.72 -5.18 4.79
CA ARG A 55 -5.29 -3.84 5.19
C ARG A 55 -4.25 -4.01 6.30
N TYR A 56 -3.34 -3.05 6.39
CA TYR A 56 -2.41 -3.03 7.53
C TYR A 56 -2.61 -1.72 8.28
N GLU A 57 -3.26 -1.80 9.43
CA GLU A 57 -3.70 -0.62 10.19
C GLU A 57 -2.59 0.41 10.46
N PRO A 58 -1.38 0.00 10.89
CA PRO A 58 -0.34 0.99 11.16
C PRO A 58 0.09 1.83 9.95
N LEU A 59 -0.18 1.38 8.73
CA LEU A 59 0.16 2.13 7.51
C LEU A 59 -0.99 2.98 6.99
N ILE A 60 -2.16 2.93 7.62
CA ILE A 60 -3.33 3.62 7.11
C ILE A 60 -3.33 5.07 7.56
N VAL A 61 -3.63 5.99 6.60
CA VAL A 61 -3.77 7.40 6.93
C VAL A 61 -4.82 7.57 8.03
N GLN A 62 -4.51 8.40 9.03
CA GLN A 62 -5.30 8.44 10.26
C GLN A 62 -6.33 9.55 10.29
N SER A 63 -6.20 10.54 9.45
CA SER A 63 -7.01 11.76 9.56
C SER A 63 -7.74 12.02 8.25
N GLN A 64 -8.98 12.47 8.35
CA GLN A 64 -9.72 12.92 7.18
C GLN A 64 -9.03 14.08 6.50
N GLY A 65 -8.33 14.91 7.25
CA GLY A 65 -7.56 16.02 6.72
C GLY A 65 -6.44 15.56 5.79
N THR A 66 -6.00 14.32 5.90
CA THR A 66 -4.95 13.79 5.04
C THR A 66 -5.40 13.64 3.59
N HIS A 67 -6.71 13.65 3.33
CA HIS A 67 -7.22 13.57 1.97
C HIS A 67 -7.29 14.91 1.28
N TYR A 68 -7.13 15.98 2.03
CA TYR A 68 -7.16 17.31 1.45
C TYR A 68 -5.77 17.73 1.03
N CYS A 69 -5.61 17.91 -0.27
CA CYS A 69 -4.34 18.36 -0.83
C CYS A 69 -4.42 19.86 -1.11
N PRO A 70 -3.58 20.71 -0.48
CA PRO A 70 -3.62 22.16 -0.72
C PRO A 70 -3.40 22.53 -2.17
N CYS A 71 -2.74 21.70 -2.97
CA CYS A 71 -2.53 21.98 -4.38
C CYS A 71 -3.59 21.36 -5.28
N GLU A 72 -4.68 20.84 -4.70
CA GLU A 72 -5.82 20.27 -5.43
C GLU A 72 -5.39 19.22 -6.45
N ASN A 73 -4.45 18.36 -6.05
CA ASN A 73 -3.93 17.27 -6.90
C ASN A 73 -3.23 17.76 -8.17
N LYS A 74 -2.76 18.99 -8.18
CA LYS A 74 -2.06 19.56 -9.33
C LYS A 74 -0.55 19.49 -9.22
N ASN A 75 -0.05 18.77 -8.23
CA ASN A 75 1.39 18.55 -8.00
C ASN A 75 2.19 19.84 -7.78
N ILE A 76 1.54 20.90 -7.35
CA ILE A 76 2.20 22.19 -7.15
C ILE A 76 3.32 22.08 -6.12
N LEU A 77 3.09 21.33 -5.04
CA LEU A 77 4.09 21.12 -4.00
C LEU A 77 4.98 19.90 -4.27
N GLN A 78 4.84 19.28 -5.43
CA GLN A 78 5.69 18.19 -5.89
C GLN A 78 5.83 17.07 -4.85
N GLY A 79 4.72 16.69 -4.22
CA GLY A 79 4.73 15.63 -3.22
C GLY A 79 5.16 16.05 -1.82
N ASN A 80 5.43 17.35 -1.61
CA ASN A 80 5.82 17.87 -0.30
C ASN A 80 4.64 18.52 0.41
N CYS A 81 3.43 18.03 0.16
CA CYS A 81 2.21 18.53 0.79
C CYS A 81 2.24 18.27 2.29
N PRO A 82 1.57 19.14 3.10
CA PRO A 82 1.48 18.88 4.54
C PRO A 82 0.91 17.50 4.87
N THR A 83 -0.05 17.02 4.08
CA THR A 83 -0.63 15.69 4.28
C THR A 83 0.41 14.59 4.12
N ILE A 84 1.32 14.73 3.16
CA ILE A 84 2.38 13.74 2.93
C ILE A 84 3.40 13.81 4.05
N GLN A 85 3.74 15.01 4.52
CA GLN A 85 4.67 15.16 5.66
C GLN A 85 4.07 14.55 6.93
N GLU A 86 2.78 14.73 7.16
CA GLU A 86 2.09 14.12 8.27
C GLU A 86 2.17 12.59 8.18
N TYR A 87 1.99 12.05 6.99
CA TYR A 87 2.09 10.61 6.80
C TYR A 87 3.52 10.10 7.03
N ARG A 88 4.54 10.86 6.63
CA ARG A 88 5.92 10.50 6.91
C ARG A 88 6.17 10.39 8.42
N GLN A 89 5.57 11.30 9.20
CA GLN A 89 5.66 11.24 10.67
C GLN A 89 4.98 9.99 11.21
N LEU A 90 3.84 9.62 10.64
CA LEU A 90 3.16 8.39 11.02
C LEU A 90 4.05 7.17 10.77
N LEU A 91 4.73 7.13 9.63
CA LEU A 91 5.59 5.99 9.28
C LEU A 91 6.73 5.81 10.29
N GLU A 92 7.21 6.90 10.89
CA GLU A 92 8.27 6.82 11.90
C GLU A 92 7.80 6.11 13.18
N THR A 93 6.50 6.01 13.40
CA THR A 93 5.95 5.33 14.59
C THR A 93 5.71 3.84 14.35
N VAL A 94 5.88 3.36 13.12
CA VAL A 94 5.58 1.97 12.76
C VAL A 94 6.70 1.07 13.30
N ASP A 95 6.30 -0.02 13.92
CA ASP A 95 7.24 -1.07 14.33
C ASP A 95 7.59 -1.89 13.09
N PHE A 96 8.72 -1.58 12.48
CA PHE A 96 9.13 -2.18 11.22
C PHE A 96 9.26 -3.70 11.29
N ASP A 97 9.91 -4.21 12.33
CA ASP A 97 10.14 -5.66 12.44
C ASP A 97 8.81 -6.42 12.60
N LYS A 98 7.91 -5.86 13.39
CA LYS A 98 6.58 -6.47 13.56
C LYS A 98 5.82 -6.46 12.24
N MET A 99 5.90 -5.38 11.49
CA MET A 99 5.23 -5.28 10.20
C MET A 99 5.77 -6.31 9.21
N ILE A 100 7.09 -6.45 9.11
CA ILE A 100 7.70 -7.42 8.20
C ILE A 100 7.28 -8.83 8.57
N LYS A 101 7.24 -9.16 9.87
CA LYS A 101 6.76 -10.48 10.30
C LYS A 101 5.31 -10.72 9.90
N ALA A 102 4.47 -9.70 10.02
CA ALA A 102 3.07 -9.79 9.61
C ALA A 102 2.96 -10.04 8.09
N PHE A 103 3.77 -9.33 7.31
CA PHE A 103 3.76 -9.51 5.85
C PHE A 103 4.29 -10.91 5.46
N GLU A 104 5.35 -11.38 6.11
CA GLU A 104 5.87 -12.72 5.84
C GLU A 104 4.84 -13.79 6.20
N PHE A 105 4.16 -13.63 7.33
CA PHE A 105 3.09 -14.54 7.71
C PHE A 105 2.00 -14.57 6.65
N CYS A 106 1.62 -13.42 6.15
CA CYS A 106 0.60 -13.28 5.12
C CYS A 106 1.01 -13.98 3.83
N LEU A 107 2.24 -13.75 3.38
CA LEU A 107 2.75 -14.38 2.16
C LEU A 107 2.77 -15.90 2.29
N ASN A 108 3.18 -16.41 3.43
CA ASN A 108 3.22 -17.87 3.67
C ASN A 108 1.82 -18.45 3.73
N LYS A 109 0.91 -17.78 4.44
CA LYS A 109 -0.47 -18.26 4.59
C LYS A 109 -1.15 -18.42 3.24
N PHE A 110 -0.94 -17.48 2.33
CA PHE A 110 -1.62 -17.48 1.04
C PHE A 110 -0.75 -18.06 -0.09
N ASN A 111 0.48 -18.46 0.21
CA ASN A 111 1.42 -18.97 -0.78
C ASN A 111 1.65 -17.97 -1.91
N LYS A 112 2.01 -16.75 -1.54
CA LYS A 112 2.30 -15.64 -2.46
C LYS A 112 3.71 -15.13 -2.22
N ASP A 113 4.23 -14.30 -3.12
CA ASP A 113 5.62 -13.88 -3.01
C ASP A 113 5.84 -12.36 -2.88
N THR A 114 4.84 -11.54 -3.15
CA THR A 114 5.02 -10.09 -3.16
C THR A 114 3.86 -9.37 -2.49
N ILE A 115 4.18 -8.50 -1.53
CA ILE A 115 3.23 -7.56 -0.94
C ILE A 115 3.16 -6.34 -1.84
N VAL A 116 1.96 -5.90 -2.19
CA VAL A 116 1.76 -4.69 -2.97
C VAL A 116 0.91 -3.72 -2.15
N LEU A 117 1.52 -2.64 -1.71
CA LEU A 117 0.84 -1.62 -0.93
C LEU A 117 0.00 -0.76 -1.86
N ILE A 118 -1.27 -0.60 -1.54
CA ILE A 118 -2.24 0.00 -2.44
C ILE A 118 -2.63 1.38 -1.97
N VAL A 119 -2.52 2.35 -2.87
CA VAL A 119 -3.02 3.71 -2.68
C VAL A 119 -4.12 3.99 -3.71
N TYR A 120 -4.77 5.14 -3.62
CA TYR A 120 -5.84 5.48 -4.57
C TYR A 120 -5.30 6.07 -5.86
N GLU A 121 -4.29 6.91 -5.76
CA GLU A 121 -3.85 7.76 -6.87
C GLU A 121 -2.93 7.01 -7.84
N ALA A 122 -3.04 7.34 -9.12
CA ALA A 122 -2.11 6.86 -10.13
C ALA A 122 -0.71 7.47 -9.90
N PRO A 123 0.35 6.84 -10.44
CA PRO A 123 1.72 7.27 -10.15
C PRO A 123 2.06 8.70 -10.58
N ASN A 124 1.35 9.26 -11.55
CA ASN A 124 1.59 10.63 -11.99
C ASN A 124 1.05 11.67 -11.01
N ASN A 125 0.23 11.25 -10.05
CA ASN A 125 -0.28 12.15 -9.01
C ASN A 125 0.65 12.07 -7.80
N LEU A 126 1.44 13.12 -7.59
CA LEU A 126 2.40 13.17 -6.48
C LEU A 126 1.73 13.52 -5.15
N CYS A 127 0.44 13.83 -5.16
CA CYS A 127 -0.34 14.11 -3.96
C CYS A 127 -0.85 12.80 -3.35
N SER A 128 0.06 11.88 -3.07
CA SER A 128 -0.23 10.53 -2.63
C SER A 128 0.81 10.10 -1.62
N GLU A 129 0.43 9.24 -0.69
CA GLU A 129 1.36 8.65 0.27
C GLU A 129 2.34 7.66 -0.36
N ARG A 130 2.19 7.35 -1.65
CA ARG A 130 3.05 6.38 -2.35
C ARG A 130 4.53 6.67 -2.16
N ILE A 131 4.95 7.91 -2.40
CA ILE A 131 6.38 8.26 -2.33
C ILE A 131 6.90 8.11 -0.91
N ALA A 132 6.10 8.48 0.08
CA ALA A 132 6.49 8.33 1.48
C ALA A 132 6.69 6.85 1.80
N LEU A 133 5.79 5.98 1.33
CA LEU A 133 5.92 4.54 1.52
C LEU A 133 7.20 4.01 0.86
N GLN A 134 7.43 4.38 -0.39
CA GLN A 134 8.60 3.91 -1.11
C GLN A 134 9.89 4.33 -0.40
N ASN A 135 9.97 5.58 0.04
CA ASN A 135 11.14 6.08 0.74
C ASN A 135 11.33 5.39 2.09
N TYR A 136 10.23 5.15 2.79
CA TYR A 136 10.29 4.47 4.09
C TYR A 136 10.92 3.08 3.96
N PHE A 137 10.43 2.28 3.02
CA PHE A 137 10.95 0.93 2.84
C PHE A 137 12.38 0.95 2.29
N CYS A 138 12.69 1.86 1.40
CA CYS A 138 14.06 2.00 0.89
C CYS A 138 15.04 2.34 2.02
N SER A 139 14.64 3.18 2.96
CA SER A 139 15.48 3.53 4.11
C SER A 139 15.72 2.33 5.02
N HIS A 140 14.87 1.31 4.95
CA HIS A 140 15.03 0.06 5.69
C HIS A 140 15.65 -1.05 4.85
N GLY A 141 16.21 -0.72 3.68
CA GLY A 141 16.91 -1.68 2.86
C GLY A 141 16.04 -2.50 1.91
N ILE A 142 14.77 -2.13 1.77
CA ILE A 142 13.85 -2.83 0.87
C ILE A 142 13.62 -1.96 -0.36
N ASN A 143 13.94 -2.49 -1.54
CA ASN A 143 13.74 -1.78 -2.80
C ASN A 143 12.25 -1.78 -3.15
N CYS A 144 11.53 -0.75 -2.69
CA CYS A 144 10.08 -0.63 -2.88
C CYS A 144 9.81 0.33 -4.04
N LYS A 145 9.36 -0.21 -5.15
CA LYS A 145 9.07 0.56 -6.36
C LYS A 145 7.63 0.36 -6.80
N GLU A 146 7.18 1.23 -7.70
CA GLU A 146 5.87 1.07 -8.29
C GLU A 146 5.82 -0.19 -9.14
N LEU A 147 4.73 -0.93 -9.00
CA LEU A 147 4.47 -2.10 -9.83
C LEU A 147 3.93 -1.62 -11.19
N ASN A 148 4.63 -1.96 -12.27
CA ASN A 148 4.28 -1.50 -13.60
C ASN A 148 3.39 -2.51 -14.33
N TYR A 149 2.28 -2.05 -14.86
CA TYR A 149 1.39 -2.85 -15.68
C TYR A 149 0.93 -2.03 -16.89
N PRO A 150 0.75 -2.68 -18.04
CA PRO A 150 1.25 -4.03 -18.29
C PRO A 150 2.76 -4.02 -18.29
N ILE A 151 3.34 -5.12 -17.84
CA ILE A 151 4.80 -5.23 -17.77
C ILE A 151 5.35 -5.47 -19.17
#